data_3eb43e5403eff10a0b42ebc8f76003af
#
_entry.id   3eb43e5403eff10a0b42ebc8f76003af
#
_cell.length_a   1.000
_cell.length_b   1.000
_cell.length_c   1.000
_cell.angle_alpha   90.00
_cell.angle_beta   90.00
_cell.angle_gamma   90.00
#
_symmetry.space_group_name_H-M   'P 1'
#
loop_
_entity.id
_entity.type
_entity.pdbx_description
1 polymer ?
#
loop_
_entity_poly.entity_id
_entity_poly.type
_entity_poly.pdbx_seq_one_letter_code
_entity_poly.pdbx_strand_id
1 'polypeptide(L)'
;MKFLDLNVGKEVKGTVRLPGSKSISNRILLLAALASGGTHVRDVLVADDTICMLKALKVLGVSINQTDENDYFIQGVGGQFPIREADLFLENAGTAYRPLTAVLSLAQGHYRLYGISRMYERPVGDLVDPLRQLGADITYLGNDGFPPLEIKAAEIQADLLVVRGDVSSQYLTSLLIASPLIDGKLTIEVIGDLISQPYVALTLGLMSHFGVEIEQTGLRHFVSDNGLNYISPGEISVEGDASSASYFLAAGAIGGGPVRVEGIGRNSLQGDVLFIKALEKMGACILQGDNWIEVRSPKSGYLAAINIDCNHIPDAAMTLAVVALFADGVTILKNIASWKVKETDRLYAMATELRKLGAAVDEGPDFLRITPPTDGIISPLVAINTYNDHRMAMCFSLVSLGAPVRINAVSYTHLRAHETDYYLV
;
A
#
# COMPACT_ATOMS: atom_id res chain seq x y z
N MET A 1 12.03 -24.26 5.59
CA MET A 1 11.74 -22.85 5.89
C MET A 1 13.01 -22.07 5.58
N LYS A 2 12.95 -21.05 4.73
CA LYS A 2 14.08 -20.13 4.55
C LYS A 2 14.07 -19.16 5.73
N PHE A 3 15.21 -18.85 6.27
CA PHE A 3 15.37 -17.85 7.33
C PHE A 3 16.59 -16.99 7.03
N LEU A 4 16.63 -15.80 7.60
CA LEU A 4 17.75 -14.88 7.54
C LEU A 4 18.19 -14.56 8.97
N ASP A 5 19.46 -14.83 9.28
CA ASP A 5 20.07 -14.44 10.55
C ASP A 5 20.79 -13.09 10.38
N LEU A 6 20.36 -12.10 11.14
CA LEU A 6 20.95 -10.77 11.16
C LEU A 6 21.78 -10.59 12.43
N ASN A 7 23.06 -10.26 12.24
CA ASN A 7 23.96 -9.91 13.32
C ASN A 7 23.77 -8.44 13.74
N VAL A 8 24.29 -8.08 14.90
CA VAL A 8 24.21 -6.69 15.37
C VAL A 8 25.01 -5.75 14.47
N GLY A 9 24.30 -4.80 13.86
CA GLY A 9 24.88 -3.68 13.12
C GLY A 9 25.31 -2.57 14.08
N LYS A 10 26.50 -1.98 13.87
CA LYS A 10 27.05 -0.94 14.76
C LYS A 10 26.80 0.48 14.26
N GLU A 11 26.74 0.67 12.97
CA GLU A 11 26.61 1.98 12.33
C GLU A 11 25.82 1.84 11.02
N VAL A 12 24.90 2.77 10.77
CA VAL A 12 24.11 2.80 9.54
C VAL A 12 24.28 4.14 8.86
N LYS A 13 24.85 4.14 7.65
CA LYS A 13 25.04 5.35 6.84
C LYS A 13 25.07 5.00 5.36
N GLY A 14 24.64 5.93 4.54
CA GLY A 14 24.70 5.78 3.07
C GLY A 14 23.49 6.34 2.35
N THR A 15 23.46 6.11 1.04
CA THR A 15 22.36 6.55 0.17
C THR A 15 21.75 5.33 -0.50
N VAL A 16 20.41 5.28 -0.50
CA VAL A 16 19.62 4.20 -1.09
C VAL A 16 18.65 4.80 -2.11
N ARG A 17 18.64 4.29 -3.34
CA ARG A 17 17.59 4.56 -4.29
C ARG A 17 16.43 3.59 -4.04
N LEU A 18 15.24 4.13 -3.80
CA LEU A 18 14.06 3.33 -3.51
C LEU A 18 13.52 2.64 -4.77
N PRO A 19 12.97 1.42 -4.64
CA PRO A 19 12.15 0.83 -5.68
C PRO A 19 10.87 1.64 -5.87
N GLY A 20 10.22 1.50 -7.04
CA GLY A 20 8.95 2.15 -7.30
C GLY A 20 7.86 1.78 -6.29
N SER A 21 6.94 2.70 -6.04
CA SER A 21 5.82 2.47 -5.13
C SER A 21 4.85 1.43 -5.69
N LYS A 22 4.55 0.38 -4.91
CA LYS A 22 3.56 -0.65 -5.27
C LYS A 22 2.18 -0.04 -5.53
N SER A 23 1.75 0.85 -4.65
CA SER A 23 0.43 1.48 -4.71
C SER A 23 0.29 2.40 -5.92
N ILE A 24 1.34 3.12 -6.29
CA ILE A 24 1.38 3.97 -7.47
C ILE A 24 1.45 3.10 -8.72
N SER A 25 2.36 2.11 -8.77
CA SER A 25 2.52 1.22 -9.92
C SER A 25 1.18 0.59 -10.35
N ASN A 26 0.46 -0.05 -9.44
CA ASN A 26 -0.81 -0.70 -9.80
C ASN A 26 -1.87 0.27 -10.29
N ARG A 27 -1.93 1.49 -9.73
CA ARG A 27 -2.85 2.53 -10.20
C ARG A 27 -2.48 3.03 -11.57
N ILE A 28 -1.22 3.39 -11.79
CA ILE A 28 -0.73 3.89 -13.09
C ILE A 28 -0.92 2.83 -14.18
N LEU A 29 -0.61 1.57 -13.92
CA LEU A 29 -0.80 0.47 -14.88
C LEU A 29 -2.27 0.36 -15.31
N LEU A 30 -3.21 0.44 -14.36
CA LEU A 30 -4.65 0.39 -14.66
C LEU A 30 -5.12 1.66 -15.39
N LEU A 31 -4.73 2.85 -14.92
CA LEU A 31 -5.09 4.12 -15.56
C LEU A 31 -4.55 4.23 -17.00
N ALA A 32 -3.29 3.82 -17.21
CA ALA A 32 -2.68 3.75 -18.54
C ALA A 32 -3.42 2.75 -19.46
N ALA A 33 -3.88 1.63 -18.92
CA ALA A 33 -4.68 0.68 -19.67
C ALA A 33 -6.05 1.23 -20.06
N LEU A 34 -6.70 1.99 -19.16
CA LEU A 34 -8.01 2.60 -19.40
C LEU A 34 -7.93 3.85 -20.30
N ALA A 35 -6.79 4.50 -20.38
CA ALA A 35 -6.63 5.76 -21.10
C ALA A 35 -6.75 5.60 -22.62
N SER A 36 -7.05 6.70 -23.29
CA SER A 36 -6.86 6.84 -24.73
C SER A 36 -5.41 7.21 -25.01
N GLY A 37 -4.77 6.49 -25.95
CA GLY A 37 -3.38 6.72 -26.34
C GLY A 37 -2.38 5.78 -25.65
N GLY A 38 -1.11 5.92 -26.00
CA GLY A 38 -0.02 5.11 -25.44
C GLY A 38 0.68 5.85 -24.30
N THR A 39 1.04 5.14 -23.23
CA THR A 39 1.73 5.67 -22.05
C THR A 39 3.04 4.94 -21.81
N HIS A 40 4.15 5.67 -21.73
CA HIS A 40 5.41 5.18 -21.17
C HIS A 40 5.37 5.27 -19.66
N VAL A 41 5.37 4.14 -18.97
CA VAL A 41 5.39 4.04 -17.51
C VAL A 41 6.78 3.62 -17.06
N ARG A 42 7.47 4.49 -16.32
CA ARG A 42 8.85 4.26 -15.84
C ARG A 42 8.91 3.91 -14.37
N ASP A 43 9.96 3.22 -13.99
CA ASP A 43 10.28 2.84 -12.60
C ASP A 43 9.15 2.04 -11.91
N VAL A 44 8.43 1.19 -12.66
CA VAL A 44 7.37 0.30 -12.11
C VAL A 44 7.99 -0.67 -11.13
N LEU A 45 7.42 -0.80 -9.94
CA LEU A 45 7.83 -1.86 -9.02
C LEU A 45 7.57 -3.24 -9.64
N VAL A 46 8.58 -4.08 -9.70
CA VAL A 46 8.44 -5.49 -10.11
C VAL A 46 8.21 -6.34 -8.86
N ALA A 47 6.94 -6.56 -8.53
CA ALA A 47 6.50 -7.37 -7.40
C ALA A 47 5.27 -8.21 -7.79
N ASP A 48 4.87 -9.20 -6.97
CA ASP A 48 3.76 -10.09 -7.28
C ASP A 48 2.48 -9.33 -7.64
N ASP A 49 2.13 -8.29 -6.87
CA ASP A 49 0.92 -7.48 -7.12
C ASP A 49 0.95 -6.79 -8.49
N THR A 50 2.09 -6.23 -8.90
CA THR A 50 2.23 -5.51 -10.18
C THR A 50 2.33 -6.46 -11.36
N ILE A 51 3.03 -7.58 -11.17
CA ILE A 51 3.07 -8.67 -12.16
C ILE A 51 1.65 -9.23 -12.37
N CYS A 52 0.90 -9.38 -11.30
CA CYS A 52 -0.48 -9.83 -11.32
C CYS A 52 -1.38 -8.85 -12.11
N MET A 53 -1.26 -7.54 -11.89
CA MET A 53 -1.96 -6.52 -12.65
C MET A 53 -1.57 -6.55 -14.14
N LEU A 54 -0.28 -6.60 -14.45
CA LEU A 54 0.21 -6.68 -15.84
C LEU A 54 -0.33 -7.90 -16.58
N LYS A 55 -0.35 -9.08 -15.92
CA LYS A 55 -0.92 -10.32 -16.48
C LYS A 55 -2.43 -10.16 -16.73
N ALA A 56 -3.17 -9.63 -15.74
CA ALA A 56 -4.61 -9.43 -15.88
C ALA A 56 -4.95 -8.48 -17.04
N LEU A 57 -4.25 -7.35 -17.14
CA LEU A 57 -4.45 -6.40 -18.23
C LEU A 57 -4.13 -7.01 -19.61
N LYS A 58 -3.08 -7.84 -19.72
CA LYS A 58 -2.78 -8.58 -20.97
C LYS A 58 -3.88 -9.58 -21.32
N VAL A 59 -4.44 -10.31 -20.33
CA VAL A 59 -5.57 -11.22 -20.54
C VAL A 59 -6.81 -10.46 -21.00
N LEU A 60 -7.02 -9.24 -20.52
CA LEU A 60 -8.10 -8.34 -20.94
C LEU A 60 -7.88 -7.70 -22.33
N GLY A 61 -6.74 -8.02 -22.99
CA GLY A 61 -6.44 -7.57 -24.36
C GLY A 61 -5.67 -6.25 -24.46
N VAL A 62 -5.13 -5.74 -23.34
CA VAL A 62 -4.28 -4.54 -23.35
C VAL A 62 -2.91 -4.87 -23.92
N SER A 63 -2.45 -4.11 -24.92
CA SER A 63 -1.09 -4.24 -25.46
C SER A 63 -0.09 -3.61 -24.50
N ILE A 64 0.81 -4.44 -23.95
CA ILE A 64 1.83 -4.04 -22.97
C ILE A 64 3.17 -4.58 -23.41
N ASN A 65 4.12 -3.69 -23.69
CA ASN A 65 5.48 -3.99 -24.06
C ASN A 65 6.43 -3.54 -22.95
N GLN A 66 7.26 -4.42 -22.44
CA GLN A 66 8.34 -4.07 -21.54
C GLN A 66 9.46 -3.44 -22.36
N THR A 67 9.84 -2.20 -22.07
CA THR A 67 10.87 -1.43 -22.82
C THR A 67 12.22 -1.44 -22.13
N ASP A 68 12.24 -1.64 -20.78
CA ASP A 68 13.44 -1.83 -19.97
C ASP A 68 13.09 -2.69 -18.74
N GLU A 69 14.01 -2.93 -17.81
CA GLU A 69 13.83 -3.79 -16.64
C GLU A 69 12.56 -3.44 -15.83
N ASN A 70 12.31 -2.14 -15.61
CA ASN A 70 11.18 -1.62 -14.83
C ASN A 70 10.29 -0.66 -15.62
N ASP A 71 10.46 -0.58 -16.95
CA ASP A 71 9.75 0.35 -17.80
C ASP A 71 8.83 -0.38 -18.77
N TYR A 72 7.64 0.16 -18.96
CA TYR A 72 6.61 -0.45 -19.81
C TYR A 72 5.98 0.60 -20.73
N PHE A 73 5.72 0.20 -21.98
CA PHE A 73 4.81 0.94 -22.85
C PHE A 73 3.46 0.25 -22.87
N ILE A 74 2.41 0.99 -22.52
CA ILE A 74 1.03 0.51 -22.44
C ILE A 74 0.20 1.25 -23.47
N GLN A 75 -0.38 0.54 -24.44
CA GLN A 75 -1.37 1.08 -25.35
C GLN A 75 -2.73 0.98 -24.70
N GLY A 76 -3.26 2.10 -24.26
CA GLY A 76 -4.55 2.17 -23.61
C GLY A 76 -5.73 1.87 -24.55
N VAL A 77 -6.82 1.41 -23.98
CA VAL A 77 -8.00 0.90 -24.72
C VAL A 77 -9.19 1.88 -24.75
N GLY A 78 -9.05 3.07 -24.15
CA GLY A 78 -10.11 4.10 -24.16
C GLY A 78 -11.34 3.70 -23.34
N GLY A 79 -11.15 3.06 -22.18
CA GLY A 79 -12.22 2.73 -21.22
C GLY A 79 -12.89 1.36 -21.42
N GLN A 80 -12.73 0.69 -22.58
CA GLN A 80 -13.37 -0.61 -22.84
C GLN A 80 -12.35 -1.67 -23.20
N PHE A 81 -12.28 -2.74 -22.40
CA PHE A 81 -11.39 -3.86 -22.67
C PHE A 81 -11.82 -4.65 -23.92
N PRO A 82 -10.86 -5.00 -24.83
CA PRO A 82 -11.15 -5.77 -26.05
C PRO A 82 -11.71 -7.18 -25.76
N ILE A 83 -11.19 -7.83 -24.72
CA ILE A 83 -11.61 -9.19 -24.33
C ILE A 83 -12.77 -9.08 -23.33
N ARG A 84 -13.93 -9.62 -23.73
CA ARG A 84 -15.18 -9.56 -22.97
C ARG A 84 -15.50 -10.82 -22.17
N GLU A 85 -14.66 -11.84 -22.22
CA GLU A 85 -14.79 -13.06 -21.44
C GLU A 85 -13.42 -13.50 -20.96
N ALA A 86 -13.21 -13.52 -19.62
CA ALA A 86 -11.91 -13.85 -19.04
C ALA A 86 -11.99 -14.38 -17.61
N ASP A 87 -11.10 -15.31 -17.30
CA ASP A 87 -10.80 -15.78 -15.95
C ASP A 87 -9.50 -15.12 -15.47
N LEU A 88 -9.57 -14.34 -14.39
CA LEU A 88 -8.45 -13.55 -13.86
C LEU A 88 -7.96 -14.12 -12.53
N PHE A 89 -6.78 -14.75 -12.54
CA PHE A 89 -6.12 -15.19 -11.32
C PHE A 89 -5.28 -14.06 -10.74
N LEU A 90 -5.72 -13.53 -9.59
CA LEU A 90 -5.16 -12.32 -8.98
C LEU A 90 -4.38 -12.60 -7.68
N GLU A 91 -3.98 -13.83 -7.44
CA GLU A 91 -3.17 -14.27 -6.30
C GLU A 91 -3.70 -13.72 -4.96
N ASN A 92 -2.86 -12.98 -4.20
CA ASN A 92 -3.25 -12.20 -3.01
C ASN A 92 -3.19 -10.69 -3.25
N ALA A 93 -3.18 -10.26 -4.52
CA ALA A 93 -2.99 -8.87 -4.93
C ALA A 93 -4.25 -8.01 -4.73
N GLY A 94 -4.53 -7.57 -3.50
CA GLY A 94 -5.69 -6.72 -3.20
C GLY A 94 -5.68 -5.38 -3.94
N THR A 95 -4.49 -4.87 -4.30
CA THR A 95 -4.30 -3.65 -5.09
C THR A 95 -4.62 -3.82 -6.57
N ALA A 96 -4.74 -5.05 -7.06
CA ALA A 96 -5.24 -5.40 -8.38
C ALA A 96 -6.71 -5.86 -8.32
N TYR A 97 -7.04 -6.73 -7.36
CA TYR A 97 -8.36 -7.37 -7.24
C TYR A 97 -9.49 -6.33 -7.14
N ARG A 98 -9.39 -5.39 -6.19
CA ARG A 98 -10.45 -4.43 -5.91
C ARG A 98 -10.68 -3.42 -7.04
N PRO A 99 -9.65 -2.75 -7.60
CA PRO A 99 -9.87 -1.85 -8.74
C PRO A 99 -10.38 -2.57 -9.99
N LEU A 100 -9.88 -3.79 -10.29
CA LEU A 100 -10.40 -4.58 -11.40
C LEU A 100 -11.86 -5.01 -11.16
N THR A 101 -12.25 -5.37 -9.93
CA THR A 101 -13.67 -5.63 -9.60
C THR A 101 -14.54 -4.44 -9.98
N ALA A 102 -14.18 -3.22 -9.56
CA ALA A 102 -14.97 -2.04 -9.85
C ALA A 102 -15.03 -1.73 -11.36
N VAL A 103 -13.88 -1.73 -12.05
CA VAL A 103 -13.80 -1.41 -13.48
C VAL A 103 -14.53 -2.45 -14.34
N LEU A 104 -14.36 -3.74 -14.04
CA LEU A 104 -14.99 -4.83 -14.80
C LEU A 104 -16.50 -4.93 -14.56
N SER A 105 -16.99 -4.45 -13.41
CA SER A 105 -18.43 -4.36 -13.13
C SER A 105 -19.15 -3.34 -14.02
N LEU A 106 -18.41 -2.40 -14.60
CA LEU A 106 -18.94 -1.40 -15.55
C LEU A 106 -18.62 -1.77 -17.01
N ALA A 107 -17.86 -2.83 -17.23
CA ALA A 107 -17.51 -3.29 -18.56
C ALA A 107 -18.60 -4.20 -19.14
N GLN A 108 -18.71 -4.20 -20.48
CA GLN A 108 -19.63 -5.07 -21.22
C GLN A 108 -19.03 -6.47 -21.42
N GLY A 109 -18.98 -7.29 -20.36
CA GLY A 109 -18.33 -8.60 -20.43
C GLY A 109 -18.76 -9.58 -19.34
N HIS A 110 -18.12 -10.75 -19.34
CA HIS A 110 -18.27 -11.80 -18.34
C HIS A 110 -16.91 -12.16 -17.79
N TYR A 111 -16.68 -11.92 -16.51
CA TYR A 111 -15.38 -12.06 -15.88
C TYR A 111 -15.45 -12.86 -14.59
N ARG A 112 -14.49 -13.75 -14.37
CA ARG A 112 -14.28 -14.42 -13.09
C ARG A 112 -12.99 -13.95 -12.45
N LEU A 113 -13.08 -13.50 -11.21
CA LEU A 113 -11.94 -13.02 -10.43
C LEU A 113 -11.70 -13.98 -9.27
N TYR A 114 -10.50 -14.55 -9.20
CA TYR A 114 -10.14 -15.51 -8.16
C TYR A 114 -8.67 -15.32 -7.74
N GLY A 115 -8.28 -15.99 -6.66
CA GLY A 115 -6.93 -15.87 -6.10
C GLY A 115 -6.53 -17.11 -5.30
N ILE A 116 -5.52 -16.95 -4.45
CA ILE A 116 -5.12 -17.98 -3.48
C ILE A 116 -6.05 -17.99 -2.26
N SER A 117 -5.96 -19.03 -1.43
CA SER A 117 -6.81 -19.21 -0.23
C SER A 117 -6.88 -17.96 0.65
N ARG A 118 -5.77 -17.25 0.86
CA ARG A 118 -5.74 -16.02 1.65
C ARG A 118 -6.60 -14.90 1.05
N MET A 119 -6.69 -14.79 -0.28
CA MET A 119 -7.58 -13.81 -0.92
C MET A 119 -9.04 -14.04 -0.53
N TYR A 120 -9.44 -15.29 -0.33
CA TYR A 120 -10.82 -15.67 0.04
C TYR A 120 -11.17 -15.34 1.50
N GLU A 121 -10.20 -14.94 2.30
CA GLU A 121 -10.39 -14.46 3.67
C GLU A 121 -10.44 -12.92 3.77
N ARG A 122 -10.15 -12.23 2.66
CA ARG A 122 -10.11 -10.76 2.60
C ARG A 122 -11.46 -10.23 2.11
N PRO A 123 -12.16 -9.40 2.90
CA PRO A 123 -13.49 -8.94 2.54
C PRO A 123 -13.49 -8.08 1.28
N VAL A 124 -14.58 -8.18 0.51
CA VAL A 124 -14.85 -7.39 -0.68
C VAL A 124 -16.30 -6.90 -0.72
N GLY A 125 -17.12 -7.28 0.25
CA GLY A 125 -18.55 -6.94 0.33
C GLY A 125 -18.81 -5.44 0.27
N ASP A 126 -18.10 -4.66 1.08
CA ASP A 126 -18.22 -3.18 1.09
C ASP A 126 -17.83 -2.50 -0.23
N LEU A 127 -17.29 -3.23 -1.21
CA LEU A 127 -17.13 -2.78 -2.60
C LEU A 127 -18.24 -3.32 -3.51
N VAL A 128 -18.61 -4.58 -3.32
CA VAL A 128 -19.64 -5.24 -4.18
C VAL A 128 -21.02 -4.67 -3.93
N ASP A 129 -21.38 -4.39 -2.68
CA ASP A 129 -22.70 -3.85 -2.34
C ASP A 129 -22.96 -2.49 -2.99
N PRO A 130 -22.05 -1.50 -2.94
CA PRO A 130 -22.21 -0.27 -3.71
C PRO A 130 -22.32 -0.51 -5.24
N LEU A 131 -21.51 -1.40 -5.81
CA LEU A 131 -21.58 -1.71 -7.24
C LEU A 131 -22.92 -2.33 -7.64
N ARG A 132 -23.48 -3.21 -6.79
CA ARG A 132 -24.83 -3.76 -6.99
C ARG A 132 -25.91 -2.68 -6.87
N GLN A 133 -25.74 -1.66 -6.01
CA GLN A 133 -26.65 -0.50 -5.96
C GLN A 133 -26.67 0.27 -7.28
N LEU A 134 -25.55 0.32 -8.02
CA LEU A 134 -25.49 0.90 -9.36
C LEU A 134 -26.15 0.01 -10.43
N GLY A 135 -26.47 -1.24 -10.12
CA GLY A 135 -27.06 -2.20 -11.06
C GLY A 135 -26.08 -3.28 -11.55
N ALA A 136 -24.83 -3.32 -11.05
CA ALA A 136 -23.87 -4.33 -11.49
C ALA A 136 -24.30 -5.75 -11.10
N ASP A 137 -24.15 -6.70 -12.03
CA ASP A 137 -24.41 -8.12 -11.81
C ASP A 137 -23.13 -8.82 -11.33
N ILE A 138 -23.03 -8.97 -10.01
CA ILE A 138 -21.88 -9.60 -9.35
C ILE A 138 -22.39 -10.75 -8.48
N THR A 139 -21.81 -11.92 -8.63
CA THR A 139 -22.12 -13.12 -7.84
C THR A 139 -20.90 -13.56 -7.04
N TYR A 140 -21.07 -13.86 -5.76
CA TYR A 140 -20.06 -14.56 -4.96
C TYR A 140 -20.06 -16.05 -5.32
N LEU A 141 -18.89 -16.60 -5.68
CA LEU A 141 -18.74 -18.03 -6.02
C LEU A 141 -18.40 -18.89 -4.81
N GLY A 142 -18.21 -18.26 -3.65
CA GLY A 142 -17.92 -18.89 -2.36
C GLY A 142 -18.76 -18.26 -1.25
N ASN A 143 -18.11 -17.81 -0.18
CA ASN A 143 -18.77 -17.15 0.94
C ASN A 143 -19.23 -15.74 0.57
N ASP A 144 -20.44 -15.35 1.01
CA ASP A 144 -20.95 -13.99 0.82
C ASP A 144 -20.01 -12.95 1.43
N GLY A 145 -19.76 -11.87 0.68
CA GLY A 145 -18.84 -10.80 1.09
C GLY A 145 -17.37 -11.07 0.77
N PHE A 146 -17.03 -12.23 0.18
CA PHE A 146 -15.65 -12.64 -0.07
C PHE A 146 -15.44 -13.14 -1.51
N PRO A 147 -14.21 -13.03 -2.05
CA PRO A 147 -13.83 -13.71 -3.29
C PRO A 147 -14.06 -15.23 -3.20
N PRO A 148 -14.19 -15.95 -4.35
CA PRO A 148 -14.11 -15.47 -5.74
C PRO A 148 -15.39 -14.80 -6.20
N LEU A 149 -15.28 -13.97 -7.26
CA LEU A 149 -16.40 -13.25 -7.85
C LEU A 149 -16.64 -13.66 -9.30
N GLU A 150 -17.90 -13.70 -9.71
CA GLU A 150 -18.33 -13.70 -11.10
C GLU A 150 -19.02 -12.36 -11.38
N ILE A 151 -18.63 -11.69 -12.46
CA ILE A 151 -19.14 -10.38 -12.88
C ILE A 151 -19.70 -10.53 -14.29
N LYS A 152 -20.93 -10.09 -14.51
CA LYS A 152 -21.59 -10.12 -15.83
C LYS A 152 -21.94 -8.72 -16.27
N ALA A 153 -22.03 -8.53 -17.59
CA ALA A 153 -22.51 -7.28 -18.16
C ALA A 153 -23.89 -6.93 -17.63
N ALA A 154 -24.04 -5.69 -17.18
CA ALA A 154 -25.29 -5.16 -16.66
C ALA A 154 -25.47 -3.71 -17.08
N GLU A 155 -26.71 -3.23 -17.05
CA GLU A 155 -27.02 -1.83 -17.30
C GLU A 155 -26.91 -1.04 -15.99
N ILE A 156 -26.07 -0.03 -15.97
CA ILE A 156 -25.87 0.86 -14.82
C ILE A 156 -26.99 1.90 -14.81
N GLN A 157 -27.75 1.97 -13.71
CA GLN A 157 -29.00 2.73 -13.63
C GLN A 157 -29.02 3.82 -12.57
N ALA A 158 -28.07 3.84 -11.64
CA ALA A 158 -28.05 4.78 -10.53
C ALA A 158 -26.96 5.85 -10.72
N ASP A 159 -27.22 7.03 -10.16
CA ASP A 159 -26.35 8.20 -10.15
C ASP A 159 -25.78 8.52 -8.76
N LEU A 160 -26.19 7.74 -7.74
CA LEU A 160 -25.71 7.85 -6.36
C LEU A 160 -25.20 6.51 -5.86
N LEU A 161 -24.06 6.53 -5.21
CA LEU A 161 -23.42 5.39 -4.61
C LEU A 161 -23.01 5.72 -3.17
N VAL A 162 -23.33 4.84 -2.23
CA VAL A 162 -22.93 4.99 -0.83
C VAL A 162 -21.92 3.93 -0.46
N VAL A 163 -20.74 4.35 0.06
CA VAL A 163 -19.66 3.47 0.44
C VAL A 163 -19.20 3.71 1.88
N ARG A 164 -18.85 2.64 2.58
CA ARG A 164 -18.25 2.73 3.92
C ARG A 164 -16.79 3.15 3.83
N GLY A 165 -16.40 4.19 4.60
CA GLY A 165 -15.03 4.69 4.71
C GLY A 165 -14.21 4.04 5.82
N ASP A 166 -14.85 3.38 6.78
CA ASP A 166 -14.26 2.90 8.04
C ASP A 166 -13.67 1.48 7.97
N VAL A 167 -13.72 0.81 6.80
CA VAL A 167 -13.19 -0.54 6.61
C VAL A 167 -11.90 -0.53 5.78
N SER A 168 -11.93 0.06 4.57
CA SER A 168 -10.77 0.14 3.69
C SER A 168 -10.91 1.27 2.67
N SER A 169 -9.90 2.13 2.59
CA SER A 169 -9.84 3.15 1.53
C SER A 169 -9.76 2.57 0.11
N GLN A 170 -9.38 1.28 -0.03
CA GLN A 170 -9.32 0.61 -1.34
C GLN A 170 -10.69 0.49 -2.00
N TYR A 171 -11.77 0.43 -1.23
CA TYR A 171 -13.13 0.38 -1.80
C TYR A 171 -13.46 1.71 -2.48
N LEU A 172 -13.33 2.81 -1.75
CA LEU A 172 -13.56 4.14 -2.30
C LEU A 172 -12.63 4.43 -3.50
N THR A 173 -11.32 4.14 -3.38
CA THR A 173 -10.37 4.40 -4.48
C THR A 173 -10.65 3.57 -5.72
N SER A 174 -11.17 2.35 -5.57
CA SER A 174 -11.60 1.52 -6.71
C SER A 174 -12.82 2.09 -7.42
N LEU A 175 -13.80 2.58 -6.63
CA LEU A 175 -14.98 3.24 -7.16
C LEU A 175 -14.65 4.58 -7.85
N LEU A 176 -13.73 5.36 -7.29
CA LEU A 176 -13.25 6.60 -7.91
C LEU A 176 -12.58 6.33 -9.27
N ILE A 177 -11.69 5.32 -9.36
CA ILE A 177 -11.06 4.94 -10.64
C ILE A 177 -12.10 4.48 -11.67
N ALA A 178 -13.14 3.78 -11.24
CA ALA A 178 -14.17 3.27 -12.13
C ALA A 178 -15.20 4.35 -12.54
N SER A 179 -15.45 5.36 -11.71
CA SER A 179 -16.52 6.35 -11.90
C SER A 179 -16.52 7.07 -13.27
N PRO A 180 -15.37 7.42 -13.89
CA PRO A 180 -15.37 8.06 -15.21
C PRO A 180 -15.81 7.14 -16.36
N LEU A 181 -15.96 5.83 -16.10
CA LEU A 181 -16.40 4.86 -17.11
C LEU A 181 -17.93 4.77 -17.19
N ILE A 182 -18.64 5.48 -16.32
CA ILE A 182 -20.11 5.52 -16.30
C ILE A 182 -20.58 6.66 -17.20
N ASP A 183 -21.53 6.35 -18.07
CA ASP A 183 -22.24 7.36 -18.85
C ASP A 183 -23.21 8.13 -17.95
N GLY A 184 -22.89 9.38 -17.65
CA GLY A 184 -23.69 10.23 -16.76
C GLY A 184 -22.91 10.76 -15.57
N LYS A 185 -23.60 11.49 -14.70
CA LYS A 185 -23.05 12.01 -13.46
C LYS A 185 -23.19 10.97 -12.37
N LEU A 186 -22.08 10.69 -11.65
CA LEU A 186 -22.10 9.82 -10.47
C LEU A 186 -21.68 10.60 -9.23
N THR A 187 -22.46 10.51 -8.18
CA THR A 187 -22.13 10.99 -6.83
C THR A 187 -21.74 9.81 -5.96
N ILE A 188 -20.58 9.88 -5.30
CA ILE A 188 -20.12 8.90 -4.31
C ILE A 188 -20.19 9.55 -2.94
N GLU A 189 -21.01 8.99 -2.05
CA GLU A 189 -21.13 9.43 -0.66
C GLU A 189 -20.41 8.44 0.27
N VAL A 190 -19.53 8.98 1.15
CA VAL A 190 -18.77 8.18 2.12
C VAL A 190 -19.44 8.29 3.49
N ILE A 191 -19.86 7.14 4.04
CA ILE A 191 -20.39 7.03 5.39
C ILE A 191 -19.33 6.48 6.35
N GLY A 192 -19.40 6.92 7.62
CA GLY A 192 -18.39 6.62 8.63
C GLY A 192 -17.12 7.49 8.48
N ASP A 193 -16.10 7.15 9.25
CA ASP A 193 -14.82 7.86 9.23
C ASP A 193 -13.88 7.26 8.18
N LEU A 194 -13.40 8.11 7.27
CA LEU A 194 -12.50 7.65 6.21
C LEU A 194 -11.12 7.31 6.77
N ILE A 195 -10.76 6.03 6.71
CA ILE A 195 -9.44 5.54 7.12
C ILE A 195 -8.47 5.55 5.94
N SER A 196 -7.17 5.64 6.25
CA SER A 196 -6.09 5.65 5.24
C SER A 196 -6.32 6.71 4.15
N GLN A 197 -6.72 7.91 4.55
CA GLN A 197 -7.06 9.07 3.70
C GLN A 197 -6.01 9.38 2.61
N PRO A 198 -4.70 9.28 2.86
CA PRO A 198 -3.70 9.61 1.85
C PRO A 198 -3.82 8.80 0.55
N TYR A 199 -4.34 7.57 0.62
CA TYR A 199 -4.54 6.78 -0.60
C TYR A 199 -5.67 7.31 -1.49
N VAL A 200 -6.64 8.03 -0.93
CA VAL A 200 -7.68 8.71 -1.70
C VAL A 200 -7.06 9.89 -2.44
N ALA A 201 -6.33 10.77 -1.72
CA ALA A 201 -5.62 11.89 -2.33
C ALA A 201 -4.62 11.43 -3.42
N LEU A 202 -3.85 10.37 -3.15
CA LEU A 202 -2.96 9.74 -4.14
C LEU A 202 -3.72 9.31 -5.39
N THR A 203 -4.87 8.66 -5.23
CA THR A 203 -5.68 8.19 -6.36
C THR A 203 -6.20 9.35 -7.20
N LEU A 204 -6.77 10.37 -6.56
CA LEU A 204 -7.25 11.58 -7.24
C LEU A 204 -6.12 12.31 -7.98
N GLY A 205 -4.95 12.46 -7.35
CA GLY A 205 -3.78 13.05 -7.98
C GLY A 205 -3.30 12.28 -9.23
N LEU A 206 -3.31 10.94 -9.18
CA LEU A 206 -2.97 10.11 -10.34
C LEU A 206 -4.05 10.19 -11.42
N MET A 207 -5.35 10.22 -11.07
CA MET A 207 -6.44 10.42 -12.03
C MET A 207 -6.31 11.76 -12.76
N SER A 208 -5.95 12.83 -12.03
CA SER A 208 -5.67 14.15 -12.60
C SER A 208 -4.52 14.12 -13.64
N HIS A 209 -3.45 13.36 -13.40
CA HIS A 209 -2.38 13.15 -14.39
C HIS A 209 -2.87 12.49 -15.69
N PHE A 210 -3.94 11.71 -15.62
CA PHE A 210 -4.62 11.11 -16.76
C PHE A 210 -5.82 11.92 -17.25
N GLY A 211 -5.90 13.23 -16.89
CA GLY A 211 -6.89 14.17 -17.38
C GLY A 211 -8.27 14.06 -16.74
N VAL A 212 -8.42 13.34 -15.64
CA VAL A 212 -9.70 13.18 -14.93
C VAL A 212 -9.66 13.91 -13.59
N GLU A 213 -10.52 14.93 -13.48
CA GLU A 213 -10.73 15.67 -12.23
C GLU A 213 -12.06 15.28 -11.60
N ILE A 214 -12.02 14.90 -10.33
CA ILE A 214 -13.20 14.57 -9.54
C ILE A 214 -13.48 15.74 -8.59
N GLU A 215 -14.68 16.28 -8.66
CA GLU A 215 -15.11 17.28 -7.67
C GLU A 215 -15.26 16.63 -6.29
N GLN A 216 -14.64 17.26 -5.28
CA GLN A 216 -14.76 16.74 -3.92
C GLN A 216 -15.21 17.83 -2.94
N THR A 217 -16.12 17.46 -2.04
CA THR A 217 -16.53 18.30 -0.90
C THR A 217 -16.15 17.58 0.40
N GLY A 218 -15.07 18.05 1.01
CA GLY A 218 -14.45 17.39 2.14
C GLY A 218 -13.96 15.98 1.78
N LEU A 219 -14.15 15.03 2.70
CA LEU A 219 -13.78 13.62 2.51
C LEU A 219 -15.00 12.70 2.37
N ARG A 220 -16.18 13.27 2.16
CA ARG A 220 -17.44 12.52 2.16
C ARG A 220 -18.21 12.54 0.85
N HIS A 221 -17.97 13.50 -0.01
CA HIS A 221 -18.71 13.64 -1.27
C HIS A 221 -17.74 13.79 -2.41
N PHE A 222 -17.86 12.93 -3.41
CA PHE A 222 -17.08 12.93 -4.64
C PHE A 222 -18.04 12.88 -5.81
N VAL A 223 -17.80 13.70 -6.82
CA VAL A 223 -18.65 13.80 -8.01
C VAL A 223 -17.80 13.59 -9.25
N SER A 224 -18.17 12.58 -10.03
CA SER A 224 -17.66 12.33 -11.38
C SER A 224 -18.68 12.82 -12.39
N ASP A 225 -18.32 13.81 -13.20
CA ASP A 225 -19.20 14.35 -14.22
C ASP A 225 -19.21 13.50 -15.50
N ASN A 226 -20.26 13.70 -16.31
CA ASN A 226 -20.40 13.05 -17.61
C ASN A 226 -19.27 13.46 -18.58
N GLY A 227 -18.80 12.51 -19.39
CA GLY A 227 -17.83 12.75 -20.46
C GLY A 227 -16.37 12.79 -19.99
N LEU A 228 -16.09 12.46 -18.74
CA LEU A 228 -14.72 12.26 -18.28
C LEU A 228 -14.14 10.99 -18.91
N ASN A 229 -12.97 11.12 -19.51
CA ASN A 229 -12.23 10.01 -20.11
C ASN A 229 -10.77 10.08 -19.72
N TYR A 230 -10.16 8.98 -19.43
CA TYR A 230 -8.73 8.91 -19.21
C TYR A 230 -7.97 9.18 -20.50
N ILE A 231 -7.01 10.10 -20.44
CA ILE A 231 -6.13 10.47 -21.55
C ILE A 231 -4.69 10.19 -21.10
N SER A 232 -3.92 9.55 -21.98
CA SER A 232 -2.51 9.30 -21.70
C SER A 232 -1.73 10.59 -21.50
N PRO A 233 -0.90 10.74 -20.45
CA PRO A 233 0.04 11.84 -20.32
C PRO A 233 1.28 11.70 -21.24
N GLY A 234 1.35 10.65 -22.04
CA GLY A 234 2.52 10.29 -22.85
C GLY A 234 3.59 9.55 -22.04
N GLU A 235 4.09 10.14 -20.98
CA GLU A 235 5.07 9.54 -20.08
C GLU A 235 4.72 9.85 -18.62
N ILE A 236 4.93 8.87 -17.72
CA ILE A 236 4.75 9.01 -16.27
C ILE A 236 5.75 8.12 -15.53
N SER A 237 6.40 8.66 -14.49
CA SER A 237 7.32 7.91 -13.64
C SER A 237 6.66 7.56 -12.31
N VAL A 238 6.91 6.36 -11.83
CA VAL A 238 6.48 5.90 -10.51
C VAL A 238 7.44 6.46 -9.46
N GLU A 239 6.93 7.16 -8.44
CA GLU A 239 7.73 7.59 -7.30
C GLU A 239 8.30 6.38 -6.53
N GLY A 240 9.43 6.57 -5.84
CA GLY A 240 9.96 5.60 -4.88
C GLY A 240 8.93 5.29 -3.77
N ASP A 241 8.93 4.08 -3.25
CA ASP A 241 7.95 3.63 -2.25
C ASP A 241 8.21 4.25 -0.88
N ALA A 242 7.32 5.14 -0.43
CA ALA A 242 7.44 5.83 0.85
C ALA A 242 7.33 4.90 2.06
N SER A 243 6.60 3.79 1.94
CA SER A 243 6.55 2.78 3.00
C SER A 243 7.90 2.05 3.10
N SER A 244 8.53 1.73 1.97
CA SER A 244 9.88 1.14 1.93
C SER A 244 10.93 2.12 2.46
N ALA A 245 10.79 3.41 2.17
CA ALA A 245 11.64 4.46 2.74
C ALA A 245 11.68 4.42 4.27
N SER A 246 10.54 4.10 4.91
CA SER A 246 10.42 4.11 6.37
C SER A 246 11.45 3.20 7.05
N TYR A 247 11.82 2.07 6.44
CA TYR A 247 12.79 1.14 7.00
C TYR A 247 14.19 1.77 7.06
N PHE A 248 14.64 2.37 5.96
CA PHE A 248 15.95 3.00 5.86
C PHE A 248 16.03 4.27 6.71
N LEU A 249 14.97 5.09 6.70
CA LEU A 249 14.90 6.31 7.52
C LEU A 249 14.91 5.97 9.02
N ALA A 250 14.18 4.91 9.42
CA ALA A 250 14.22 4.39 10.79
C ALA A 250 15.62 3.87 11.15
N ALA A 251 16.27 3.14 10.24
CA ALA A 251 17.64 2.68 10.45
C ALA A 251 18.61 3.86 10.69
N GLY A 252 18.47 4.96 9.94
CA GLY A 252 19.25 6.17 10.15
C GLY A 252 18.97 6.87 11.49
N ALA A 253 17.71 6.85 11.95
CA ALA A 253 17.32 7.41 13.24
C ALA A 253 17.83 6.59 14.43
N ILE A 254 17.87 5.25 14.30
CA ILE A 254 18.35 4.33 15.35
C ILE A 254 19.87 4.22 15.33
N GLY A 255 20.46 3.99 14.14
CA GLY A 255 21.86 3.57 13.97
C GLY A 255 22.86 4.71 13.68
N GLY A 256 22.50 5.97 13.90
CA GLY A 256 23.39 7.15 13.78
C GLY A 256 23.19 7.97 12.50
N GLY A 257 23.16 7.36 11.35
CA GLY A 257 23.07 8.04 10.05
C GLY A 257 24.36 8.77 9.64
N PRO A 258 24.36 9.59 8.58
CA PRO A 258 23.20 9.92 7.74
C PRO A 258 22.76 8.76 6.85
N VAL A 259 21.47 8.51 6.79
CA VAL A 259 20.86 7.66 5.77
C VAL A 259 20.02 8.53 4.88
N ARG A 260 20.31 8.51 3.58
CA ARG A 260 19.56 9.21 2.53
C ARG A 260 18.81 8.21 1.69
N VAL A 261 17.53 8.48 1.47
CA VAL A 261 16.71 7.78 0.48
C VAL A 261 16.44 8.71 -0.70
N GLU A 262 16.50 8.16 -1.91
CA GLU A 262 16.22 8.87 -3.17
C GLU A 262 15.01 8.25 -3.86
N GLY A 263 14.30 9.04 -4.67
CA GLY A 263 13.08 8.65 -5.36
C GLY A 263 11.80 9.16 -4.71
N ILE A 264 11.88 9.75 -3.50
CA ILE A 264 10.79 10.46 -2.83
C ILE A 264 11.31 11.74 -2.17
N GLY A 265 10.44 12.72 -1.98
CA GLY A 265 10.84 13.98 -1.36
C GLY A 265 9.66 14.80 -0.87
N ARG A 266 9.86 16.12 -0.82
CA ARG A 266 8.91 17.08 -0.24
C ARG A 266 7.54 17.04 -0.89
N ASN A 267 7.47 16.80 -2.20
CA ASN A 267 6.25 16.89 -3.01
C ASN A 267 5.60 15.52 -3.28
N SER A 268 6.04 14.45 -2.57
CA SER A 268 5.45 13.12 -2.75
C SER A 268 3.97 13.12 -2.39
N LEU A 269 3.17 12.47 -3.25
CA LEU A 269 1.74 12.25 -3.03
C LEU A 269 1.46 11.14 -2.01
N GLN A 270 2.48 10.38 -1.61
CA GLN A 270 2.33 9.23 -0.71
C GLN A 270 2.24 9.68 0.74
N GLY A 271 1.16 9.27 1.42
CA GLY A 271 0.96 9.62 2.84
C GLY A 271 2.08 9.15 3.76
N ASP A 272 2.64 7.96 3.48
CA ASP A 272 3.70 7.38 4.32
C ASP A 272 4.99 8.23 4.35
N VAL A 273 5.15 9.22 3.46
CA VAL A 273 6.23 10.22 3.57
C VAL A 273 6.17 10.99 4.90
N LEU A 274 4.96 11.13 5.48
CA LEU A 274 4.76 11.77 6.77
C LEU A 274 5.35 10.98 7.95
N PHE A 275 5.86 9.77 7.72
CA PHE A 275 6.65 9.02 8.69
C PHE A 275 7.82 9.85 9.26
N ILE A 276 8.42 10.72 8.43
CA ILE A 276 9.48 11.64 8.90
C ILE A 276 9.00 12.57 10.01
N LYS A 277 7.73 12.97 10.02
CA LYS A 277 7.16 13.79 11.09
C LYS A 277 7.08 13.05 12.43
N ALA A 278 6.85 11.73 12.37
CA ALA A 278 6.94 10.91 13.57
C ALA A 278 8.39 10.81 14.08
N LEU A 279 9.35 10.60 13.19
CA LEU A 279 10.78 10.59 13.57
C LEU A 279 11.26 11.94 14.09
N GLU A 280 10.81 13.07 13.49
CA GLU A 280 11.11 14.42 14.03
C GLU A 280 10.57 14.59 15.46
N LYS A 281 9.34 14.14 15.73
CA LYS A 281 8.75 14.15 17.09
C LYS A 281 9.55 13.28 18.07
N MET A 282 10.14 12.20 17.58
CA MET A 282 11.05 11.34 18.37
C MET A 282 12.46 11.96 18.52
N GLY A 283 12.72 13.11 17.91
CA GLY A 283 13.97 13.86 18.02
C GLY A 283 15.00 13.62 16.92
N ALA A 284 14.73 12.80 15.93
CA ALA A 284 15.62 12.56 14.80
C ALA A 284 15.83 13.83 13.97
N CYS A 285 17.04 13.99 13.42
CA CYS A 285 17.37 15.10 12.54
C CYS A 285 17.02 14.76 11.10
N ILE A 286 16.13 15.55 10.47
CA ILE A 286 15.63 15.33 9.12
C ILE A 286 16.07 16.44 8.18
N LEU A 287 16.56 16.08 7.00
CA LEU A 287 16.73 16.96 5.85
C LEU A 287 15.91 16.44 4.69
N GLN A 288 15.31 17.35 3.90
CA GLN A 288 14.40 16.96 2.82
C GLN A 288 14.62 17.85 1.59
N GLY A 289 14.84 17.22 0.44
CA GLY A 289 14.85 17.84 -0.88
C GLY A 289 13.60 17.50 -1.70
N ASP A 290 13.63 17.82 -2.99
CA ASP A 290 12.49 17.56 -3.88
C ASP A 290 12.33 16.07 -4.21
N ASN A 291 13.46 15.33 -4.27
CA ASN A 291 13.48 13.90 -4.63
C ASN A 291 14.35 13.06 -3.66
N TRP A 292 14.59 13.51 -2.45
CA TRP A 292 15.34 12.78 -1.44
C TRP A 292 14.98 13.20 -0.02
N ILE A 293 15.20 12.29 0.94
CA ILE A 293 15.06 12.52 2.37
C ILE A 293 16.29 11.92 3.08
N GLU A 294 16.87 12.65 4.03
CA GLU A 294 18.01 12.20 4.85
C GLU A 294 17.66 12.26 6.33
N VAL A 295 18.00 11.20 7.05
CA VAL A 295 17.74 11.08 8.50
C VAL A 295 19.04 10.76 9.23
N ARG A 296 19.18 11.36 10.43
CA ARG A 296 20.22 11.07 11.42
C ARG A 296 19.59 10.88 12.79
N SER A 297 20.30 10.19 13.67
CA SER A 297 19.89 10.02 15.06
C SER A 297 19.69 11.36 15.80
N PRO A 298 18.90 11.37 16.88
CA PRO A 298 18.75 12.53 17.74
C PRO A 298 20.11 13.02 18.31
N LYS A 299 20.27 14.33 18.43
CA LYS A 299 21.45 14.92 19.12
C LYS A 299 21.52 14.55 20.60
N SER A 300 20.38 14.22 21.21
CA SER A 300 20.27 13.71 22.59
C SER A 300 20.88 12.33 22.79
N GLY A 301 21.08 11.56 21.71
CA GLY A 301 21.55 10.17 21.74
C GLY A 301 20.45 9.13 21.95
N TYR A 302 19.20 9.53 22.13
CA TYR A 302 18.06 8.63 22.30
C TYR A 302 16.81 9.16 21.58
N LEU A 303 15.95 8.24 21.16
CA LEU A 303 14.64 8.53 20.55
C LEU A 303 13.61 8.73 21.65
N ALA A 304 12.86 9.83 21.62
CA ALA A 304 11.78 10.09 22.55
C ALA A 304 10.54 9.23 22.20
N ALA A 305 9.85 8.76 23.23
CA ALA A 305 8.56 8.10 23.05
C ALA A 305 7.48 9.09 22.58
N ILE A 306 6.52 8.63 21.77
CA ILE A 306 5.46 9.49 21.23
C ILE A 306 4.08 8.82 21.31
N ASN A 307 3.03 9.68 21.32
CA ASN A 307 1.65 9.27 21.13
C ASN A 307 1.17 9.90 19.82
N ILE A 308 0.80 9.06 18.84
CA ILE A 308 0.57 9.50 17.48
C ILE A 308 -0.65 8.81 16.85
N ASP A 309 -1.39 9.60 16.06
CA ASP A 309 -2.41 9.12 15.12
C ASP A 309 -1.71 8.64 13.83
N CYS A 310 -1.89 7.37 13.48
CA CYS A 310 -1.25 6.72 12.34
C CYS A 310 -2.16 6.64 11.10
N ASN A 311 -3.34 7.28 11.08
CA ASN A 311 -4.24 7.23 9.94
C ASN A 311 -3.57 7.75 8.64
N HIS A 312 -2.63 8.69 8.76
CA HIS A 312 -1.89 9.26 7.63
C HIS A 312 -0.65 8.49 7.20
N ILE A 313 -0.20 7.51 8.02
CA ILE A 313 0.99 6.67 7.75
C ILE A 313 0.67 5.18 7.96
N PRO A 314 -0.43 4.67 7.38
CA PRO A 314 -1.01 3.39 7.81
C PRO A 314 -0.07 2.19 7.65
N ASP A 315 0.81 2.21 6.65
CA ASP A 315 1.75 1.13 6.41
C ASP A 315 3.11 1.38 7.08
N ALA A 316 3.61 2.63 7.09
CA ALA A 316 4.85 3.00 7.77
C ALA A 316 4.74 2.96 9.31
N ALA A 317 3.54 2.99 9.88
CA ALA A 317 3.31 2.83 11.31
C ALA A 317 3.82 1.48 11.86
N MET A 318 3.92 0.43 11.05
CA MET A 318 4.55 -0.84 11.45
C MET A 318 6.04 -0.65 11.75
N THR A 319 6.73 0.13 10.92
CA THR A 319 8.13 0.51 11.18
C THR A 319 8.25 1.28 12.49
N LEU A 320 7.33 2.22 12.73
CA LEU A 320 7.32 3.01 13.96
C LEU A 320 7.11 2.16 15.22
N ALA A 321 6.30 1.08 15.12
CA ALA A 321 6.14 0.13 16.20
C ALA A 321 7.46 -0.57 16.60
N VAL A 322 8.33 -0.87 15.63
CA VAL A 322 9.66 -1.43 15.92
C VAL A 322 10.62 -0.34 16.42
N VAL A 323 10.56 0.88 15.87
CA VAL A 323 11.33 2.02 16.38
C VAL A 323 11.04 2.29 17.87
N ALA A 324 9.83 2.01 18.34
CA ALA A 324 9.44 2.13 19.74
C ALA A 324 10.27 1.26 20.70
N LEU A 325 10.90 0.18 20.23
CA LEU A 325 11.84 -0.63 21.03
C LEU A 325 13.10 0.15 21.45
N PHE A 326 13.44 1.19 20.70
CA PHE A 326 14.62 2.04 20.88
C PHE A 326 14.29 3.40 21.50
N ALA A 327 13.03 3.62 21.90
CA ALA A 327 12.58 4.88 22.44
C ALA A 327 12.70 4.93 23.97
N ASP A 328 12.86 6.13 24.52
CA ASP A 328 12.86 6.40 25.96
C ASP A 328 11.42 6.58 26.45
N GLY A 329 10.74 5.46 26.75
CA GLY A 329 9.39 5.44 27.32
C GLY A 329 8.32 4.81 26.44
N VAL A 330 7.07 5.05 26.78
CA VAL A 330 5.90 4.39 26.17
C VAL A 330 5.46 5.08 24.88
N THR A 331 5.52 4.38 23.77
CA THR A 331 4.97 4.83 22.48
C THR A 331 3.57 4.29 22.26
N ILE A 332 2.64 5.16 21.80
CA ILE A 332 1.26 4.78 21.51
C ILE A 332 0.94 5.12 20.05
N LEU A 333 0.58 4.09 19.30
CA LEU A 333 0.11 4.20 17.91
C LEU A 333 -1.41 4.03 17.88
N LYS A 334 -2.14 4.98 17.32
CA LYS A 334 -3.62 5.01 17.26
C LYS A 334 -4.12 5.00 15.83
N ASN A 335 -5.39 4.68 15.65
CA ASN A 335 -6.09 4.66 14.36
C ASN A 335 -5.46 3.68 13.36
N ILE A 336 -5.13 2.47 13.84
CA ILE A 336 -4.54 1.38 13.05
C ILE A 336 -5.51 0.19 12.84
N ALA A 337 -6.82 0.38 12.98
CA ALA A 337 -7.83 -0.67 12.80
C ALA A 337 -7.72 -1.38 11.43
N SER A 338 -7.31 -0.65 10.38
CA SER A 338 -7.11 -1.20 9.04
C SER A 338 -6.08 -2.32 8.96
N TRP A 339 -5.20 -2.46 9.95
CA TRP A 339 -4.17 -3.51 10.00
C TRP A 339 -4.76 -4.92 10.05
N LYS A 340 -5.96 -5.10 10.58
CA LYS A 340 -6.62 -6.42 10.71
C LYS A 340 -7.00 -7.06 9.37
N VAL A 341 -7.23 -6.24 8.33
CA VAL A 341 -7.73 -6.69 7.01
C VAL A 341 -6.69 -6.60 5.89
N LYS A 342 -5.42 -6.47 6.26
CA LYS A 342 -4.28 -6.42 5.33
C LYS A 342 -3.81 -7.84 4.94
N GLU A 343 -2.55 -7.99 4.53
CA GLU A 343 -1.93 -9.26 4.13
C GLU A 343 -1.98 -10.30 5.25
N THR A 344 -1.87 -9.86 6.49
CA THR A 344 -2.16 -10.61 7.73
C THR A 344 -2.96 -9.72 8.69
N ASP A 345 -3.39 -10.25 9.83
CA ASP A 345 -3.76 -9.42 10.99
C ASP A 345 -2.47 -8.84 11.58
N ARG A 346 -2.08 -7.65 11.05
CA ARG A 346 -0.84 -6.97 11.44
C ARG A 346 -0.84 -6.54 12.90
N LEU A 347 -2.01 -6.23 13.46
CA LEU A 347 -2.12 -5.78 14.85
C LEU A 347 -1.70 -6.91 15.79
N TYR A 348 -2.30 -8.08 15.62
CA TYR A 348 -1.94 -9.28 16.35
C TYR A 348 -0.48 -9.71 16.10
N ALA A 349 -0.03 -9.72 14.85
CA ALA A 349 1.31 -10.13 14.47
C ALA A 349 2.39 -9.22 15.10
N MET A 350 2.23 -7.90 14.99
CA MET A 350 3.16 -6.92 15.57
C MET A 350 3.22 -7.05 17.10
N ALA A 351 2.06 -7.12 17.77
CA ALA A 351 2.01 -7.27 19.23
C ALA A 351 2.72 -8.56 19.69
N THR A 352 2.48 -9.67 18.98
CA THR A 352 3.06 -10.98 19.29
C THR A 352 4.59 -10.94 19.14
N GLU A 353 5.10 -10.41 18.04
CA GLU A 353 6.54 -10.42 17.78
C GLU A 353 7.30 -9.40 18.64
N LEU A 354 6.72 -8.24 18.94
CA LEU A 354 7.30 -7.26 19.88
C LEU A 354 7.44 -7.82 21.30
N ARG A 355 6.45 -8.60 21.78
CA ARG A 355 6.51 -9.26 23.10
C ARG A 355 7.66 -10.26 23.20
N LYS A 356 7.98 -11.00 22.13
CA LYS A 356 9.14 -11.90 22.09
C LYS A 356 10.47 -11.17 22.30
N LEU A 357 10.54 -9.92 21.83
CA LEU A 357 11.72 -9.06 21.96
C LEU A 357 11.85 -8.42 23.35
N GLY A 358 10.93 -8.70 24.26
CA GLY A 358 10.96 -8.21 25.64
C GLY A 358 10.14 -6.94 25.88
N ALA A 359 9.45 -6.40 24.87
CA ALA A 359 8.56 -5.28 25.04
C ALA A 359 7.26 -5.67 25.76
N ALA A 360 6.75 -4.80 26.64
CA ALA A 360 5.38 -4.90 27.10
C ALA A 360 4.45 -4.22 26.10
N VAL A 361 3.45 -4.96 25.60
CA VAL A 361 2.55 -4.48 24.56
C VAL A 361 1.10 -4.66 24.98
N ASP A 362 0.35 -3.54 25.04
CA ASP A 362 -1.10 -3.54 25.15
C ASP A 362 -1.69 -3.28 23.75
N GLU A 363 -2.59 -4.13 23.32
CA GLU A 363 -3.28 -4.02 22.04
C GLU A 363 -4.79 -3.83 22.22
N GLY A 364 -5.37 -2.98 21.39
CA GLY A 364 -6.80 -2.74 21.36
C GLY A 364 -7.39 -2.95 19.96
N PRO A 365 -8.63 -2.50 19.73
CA PRO A 365 -9.26 -2.67 18.43
C PRO A 365 -8.56 -1.89 17.30
N ASP A 366 -7.89 -0.78 17.65
CA ASP A 366 -7.31 0.19 16.72
C ASP A 366 -6.02 0.85 17.22
N PHE A 367 -5.37 0.29 18.26
CA PHE A 367 -4.14 0.85 18.81
C PHE A 367 -3.16 -0.21 19.28
N LEU A 368 -1.88 0.19 19.34
CA LEU A 368 -0.80 -0.47 20.07
C LEU A 368 -0.15 0.52 21.05
N ARG A 369 0.00 0.09 22.30
CA ARG A 369 0.81 0.76 23.30
C ARG A 369 2.04 -0.11 23.57
N ILE A 370 3.21 0.43 23.31
CA ILE A 370 4.48 -0.28 23.33
C ILE A 370 5.38 0.33 24.39
N THR A 371 5.72 -0.45 25.40
CA THR A 371 6.76 -0.10 26.38
C THR A 371 8.01 -0.87 26.01
N PRO A 372 9.14 -0.20 25.76
CA PRO A 372 10.39 -0.87 25.39
C PRO A 372 10.84 -1.82 26.50
N PRO A 373 11.76 -2.78 26.21
CA PRO A 373 12.32 -3.67 27.21
C PRO A 373 12.96 -2.89 28.37
N THR A 374 12.83 -3.42 29.57
CA THR A 374 13.49 -2.87 30.76
C THR A 374 15.01 -2.81 30.52
N ASP A 375 15.65 -1.73 30.95
CA ASP A 375 17.08 -1.47 30.76
C ASP A 375 17.53 -1.32 29.28
N GLY A 376 16.58 -1.17 28.35
CA GLY A 376 16.86 -1.01 26.91
C GLY A 376 17.45 -2.25 26.24
N ILE A 377 17.39 -3.41 26.89
CA ILE A 377 17.97 -4.65 26.38
C ILE A 377 16.92 -5.44 25.58
N ILE A 378 17.03 -5.41 24.27
CA ILE A 378 16.21 -6.24 23.38
C ILE A 378 16.66 -7.70 23.51
N SER A 379 15.70 -8.64 23.67
CA SER A 379 15.99 -10.07 23.78
C SER A 379 16.76 -10.58 22.55
N PRO A 380 17.97 -11.13 22.69
CA PRO A 380 18.77 -11.56 21.55
C PRO A 380 18.31 -12.92 20.99
N LEU A 381 18.67 -13.21 19.73
CA LEU A 381 18.45 -14.48 19.03
C LEU A 381 16.98 -14.91 18.93
N VAL A 382 16.07 -13.94 19.01
CA VAL A 382 14.65 -14.18 18.82
C VAL A 382 14.36 -14.51 17.36
N ALA A 383 13.51 -15.53 17.13
CA ALA A 383 13.01 -15.87 15.80
C ALA A 383 11.68 -15.18 15.54
N ILE A 384 11.67 -14.26 14.63
CA ILE A 384 10.51 -13.47 14.20
C ILE A 384 9.75 -14.22 13.11
N ASN A 385 8.47 -14.45 13.31
CA ASN A 385 7.58 -14.97 12.28
C ASN A 385 7.04 -13.81 11.45
N THR A 386 6.97 -14.01 10.16
CA THR A 386 6.61 -12.93 9.23
C THR A 386 5.17 -13.02 8.72
N TYR A 387 4.44 -14.08 9.04
CA TYR A 387 3.00 -14.25 8.74
C TYR A 387 2.65 -14.03 7.25
N ASN A 388 3.56 -14.36 6.35
CA ASN A 388 3.45 -14.08 4.91
C ASN A 388 3.24 -12.58 4.57
N ASP A 389 3.75 -11.67 5.41
CA ASP A 389 3.73 -10.24 5.19
C ASP A 389 5.17 -9.71 5.12
N HIS A 390 5.54 -9.17 3.96
CA HIS A 390 6.87 -8.60 3.71
C HIS A 390 7.22 -7.46 4.67
N ARG A 391 6.22 -6.67 5.12
CA ARG A 391 6.45 -5.57 6.07
C ARG A 391 6.87 -6.06 7.43
N MET A 392 6.38 -7.23 7.86
CA MET A 392 6.86 -7.87 9.09
C MET A 392 8.37 -8.15 9.01
N ALA A 393 8.82 -8.74 7.88
CA ALA A 393 10.24 -9.00 7.67
C ALA A 393 11.08 -7.72 7.73
N MET A 394 10.67 -6.71 6.95
CA MET A 394 11.42 -5.45 6.81
C MET A 394 11.45 -4.65 8.11
N CYS A 395 10.32 -4.51 8.80
CA CYS A 395 10.28 -3.79 10.08
C CYS A 395 11.16 -4.44 11.13
N PHE A 396 11.02 -5.77 11.30
CA PHE A 396 11.77 -6.47 12.34
C PHE A 396 13.25 -6.68 12.02
N SER A 397 13.68 -6.48 10.76
CA SER A 397 15.11 -6.43 10.44
C SER A 397 15.85 -5.30 11.19
N LEU A 398 15.17 -4.20 11.52
CA LEU A 398 15.70 -3.10 12.31
C LEU A 398 16.11 -3.50 13.73
N VAL A 399 15.58 -4.60 14.26
CA VAL A 399 15.98 -5.16 15.56
C VAL A 399 17.46 -5.49 15.58
N SER A 400 18.07 -5.81 14.42
CA SER A 400 19.50 -6.06 14.29
C SER A 400 20.38 -4.87 14.69
N LEU A 401 19.83 -3.67 14.78
CA LEU A 401 20.56 -2.49 15.28
C LEU A 401 20.74 -2.49 16.83
N GLY A 402 20.01 -3.36 17.54
CA GLY A 402 20.11 -3.50 18.99
C GLY A 402 20.47 -4.90 19.46
N ALA A 403 20.03 -5.94 18.74
CA ALA A 403 20.26 -7.35 19.10
C ALA A 403 20.29 -8.26 17.86
N PRO A 404 21.03 -9.38 17.88
CA PRO A 404 20.96 -10.36 16.80
C PRO A 404 19.55 -10.96 16.73
N VAL A 405 19.02 -11.12 15.51
CA VAL A 405 17.64 -11.59 15.28
C VAL A 405 17.58 -12.53 14.10
N ARG A 406 16.70 -13.52 14.17
CA ARG A 406 16.35 -14.39 13.04
C ARG A 406 15.02 -13.97 12.46
N ILE A 407 14.97 -13.74 11.16
CA ILE A 407 13.74 -13.51 10.41
C ILE A 407 13.35 -14.83 9.73
N ASN A 408 12.25 -15.44 10.17
CA ASN A 408 11.69 -16.63 9.54
C ASN A 408 10.91 -16.20 8.31
N ALA A 409 11.60 -16.08 7.18
CA ALA A 409 10.99 -15.74 5.91
C ALA A 409 10.42 -17.00 5.25
N VAL A 410 9.14 -16.99 4.93
CA VAL A 410 8.61 -17.78 3.82
C VAL A 410 8.99 -17.02 2.55
N SER A 411 9.22 -17.70 1.43
CA SER A 411 9.65 -17.08 0.17
C SER A 411 8.77 -15.88 -0.18
N TYR A 412 9.26 -14.66 0.11
CA TYR A 412 8.58 -13.43 -0.31
C TYR A 412 9.01 -13.10 -1.71
N THR A 413 8.01 -12.97 -2.55
CA THR A 413 8.16 -12.42 -3.89
C THR A 413 7.55 -11.02 -4.00
N HIS A 414 6.96 -10.47 -2.91
CA HIS A 414 6.38 -9.13 -2.88
C HIS A 414 7.42 -7.99 -2.94
N LEU A 415 8.60 -8.22 -2.39
CA LEU A 415 9.80 -7.44 -2.63
C LEU A 415 10.88 -8.47 -2.95
N ARG A 416 11.52 -8.40 -4.10
CA ARG A 416 12.57 -9.36 -4.46
C ARG A 416 13.69 -9.30 -3.41
N ALA A 417 14.21 -10.46 -3.03
CA ALA A 417 15.30 -10.63 -2.07
C ALA A 417 16.58 -9.83 -2.43
N HIS A 418 16.70 -9.39 -3.67
CA HIS A 418 17.76 -8.47 -4.11
C HIS A 418 17.78 -7.14 -3.36
N GLU A 419 16.66 -6.68 -2.81
CA GLU A 419 16.60 -5.45 -2.03
C GLU A 419 17.11 -5.65 -0.60
N THR A 420 16.97 -6.87 -0.05
CA THR A 420 17.48 -7.21 1.29
C THR A 420 18.95 -7.60 1.28
N ASP A 421 19.44 -8.24 0.22
CA ASP A 421 20.82 -8.72 0.16
C ASP A 421 21.86 -7.58 -0.07
N TYR A 422 21.45 -6.45 -0.64
CA TYR A 422 22.33 -5.32 -0.94
C TYR A 422 22.36 -4.22 0.13
N TYR A 423 21.37 -4.14 1.02
CA TYR A 423 21.17 -2.97 1.89
C TYR A 423 21.22 -3.25 3.40
N LEU A 424 21.35 -4.51 3.80
CA LEU A 424 21.43 -4.92 5.21
C LEU A 424 22.78 -5.59 5.59
N VAL A 425 23.82 -5.45 4.75
CA VAL A 425 25.19 -5.91 5.05
C VAL A 425 26.04 -4.77 5.56
#